data_6a7dc1074dadb0e9268126043c818890
#
_entry.id   6a7dc1074dadb0e9268126043c818890
#
_cell.length_a   1.000
_cell.length_b   1.000
_cell.length_c   1.000
_cell.angle_alpha   90.00
_cell.angle_beta   90.00
_cell.angle_gamma   90.00
#
_symmetry.space_group_name_H-M   'P 1'
#
loop_
_entity.id
_entity.type
_entity.pdbx_description
1 polymer ?
#
loop_
_entity_poly.entity_id
_entity_poly.type
_entity_poly.pdbx_seq_one_letter_code
_entity_poly.pdbx_strand_id
1 'polypeptide(L)'
;HAITKLLHYAGNTEVEYIRVGTSGGIGVEPGTVVVTKNAFMPNLEAYYTTYELDQRIDTPTNLDHALVERLLAAQPKDIAFPIVVGNSIAADDFYLGQCRYDGAMRARKDADYRAKFFAKVHELDICNFEMESSALAAFCNRAKIPATMIAVTLVNRFEGDQIKSSAEQLVEFSERSQQVVINYLLSRKDLSN
;
A
#
# COMPACT_ATOMS: atom_id res chain seq x y z
N HIS A 1 5.98 14.40 -8.33
CA HIS A 1 6.68 15.27 -9.32
C HIS A 1 7.67 16.23 -8.66
N ALA A 2 7.25 17.07 -7.68
CA ALA A 2 8.11 18.11 -7.10
C ALA A 2 9.37 17.53 -6.43
N ILE A 3 9.24 16.52 -5.58
CA ILE A 3 10.35 15.85 -4.89
C ILE A 3 11.34 15.26 -5.91
N THR A 4 10.84 14.53 -6.92
CA THR A 4 11.67 13.92 -7.96
C THR A 4 12.45 14.98 -8.73
N LYS A 5 11.81 16.12 -9.06
CA LYS A 5 12.45 17.23 -9.74
C LYS A 5 13.55 17.88 -8.88
N LEU A 6 13.31 18.06 -7.59
CA LEU A 6 14.30 18.58 -6.65
C LEU A 6 15.52 17.66 -6.52
N LEU A 7 15.29 16.34 -6.38
CA LEU A 7 16.36 15.34 -6.32
C LEU A 7 17.20 15.33 -7.60
N HIS A 8 16.56 15.42 -8.77
CA HIS A 8 17.24 15.53 -10.06
C HIS A 8 18.15 16.78 -10.12
N TYR A 9 17.65 17.95 -9.73
CA TYR A 9 18.45 19.16 -9.69
C TYR A 9 19.58 19.13 -8.66
N ALA A 10 19.41 18.37 -7.58
CA ALA A 10 20.47 18.12 -6.59
C ALA A 10 21.50 17.06 -7.04
N GLY A 11 21.36 16.50 -8.26
CA GLY A 11 22.24 15.45 -8.77
C GLY A 11 21.98 14.05 -8.19
N ASN A 12 20.92 13.88 -7.40
CA ASN A 12 20.54 12.59 -6.80
C ASN A 12 19.55 11.87 -7.72
N THR A 13 20.06 11.06 -8.64
CA THR A 13 19.25 10.30 -9.60
C THR A 13 19.03 8.84 -9.21
N GLU A 14 19.90 8.29 -8.36
CA GLU A 14 19.84 6.92 -7.84
C GLU A 14 19.01 6.89 -6.54
N VAL A 15 17.69 6.99 -6.68
CA VAL A 15 16.75 7.07 -5.55
C VAL A 15 15.76 5.92 -5.56
N GLU A 16 15.29 5.53 -4.39
CA GLU A 16 14.20 4.59 -4.17
C GLU A 16 13.07 5.28 -3.41
N TYR A 17 11.83 5.00 -3.75
CA TYR A 17 10.67 5.55 -3.05
C TYR A 17 9.96 4.47 -2.23
N ILE A 18 9.88 4.72 -0.94
CA ILE A 18 9.13 3.87 -0.02
C ILE A 18 8.05 4.73 0.64
N ARG A 19 6.80 4.51 0.28
CA ARG A 19 5.69 5.16 0.96
C ARG A 19 5.36 4.39 2.24
N VAL A 20 5.27 5.10 3.34
CA VAL A 20 4.84 4.56 4.63
C VAL A 20 3.46 5.13 4.95
N GLY A 21 2.53 4.28 5.37
CA GLY A 21 1.16 4.70 5.66
C GLY A 21 0.37 3.71 6.50
N THR A 22 -0.93 3.92 6.52
CA THR A 22 -1.92 3.08 7.20
C THR A 22 -2.93 2.54 6.20
N SER A 23 -3.64 1.47 6.56
CA SER A 23 -4.59 0.80 5.67
C SER A 23 -5.70 0.07 6.43
N GLY A 24 -6.73 -0.33 5.71
CA GLY A 24 -7.71 -1.29 6.19
C GLY A 24 -7.34 -2.70 5.71
N GLY A 25 -7.06 -3.60 6.64
CA GLY A 25 -6.68 -4.98 6.34
C GLY A 25 -7.84 -5.80 5.75
N ILE A 26 -7.52 -6.74 4.89
CA ILE A 26 -8.46 -7.71 4.32
C ILE A 26 -7.96 -9.10 4.70
N GLY A 27 -8.60 -9.71 5.69
CA GLY A 27 -8.18 -11.00 6.23
C GLY A 27 -6.84 -10.98 6.97
N VAL A 28 -6.36 -9.79 7.34
CA VAL A 28 -5.17 -9.60 8.18
C VAL A 28 -5.51 -8.76 9.41
N GLU A 29 -4.89 -9.11 10.54
CA GLU A 29 -5.20 -8.49 11.83
C GLU A 29 -4.67 -7.06 11.93
N PRO A 30 -5.33 -6.20 12.73
CA PRO A 30 -4.80 -4.87 13.06
C PRO A 30 -3.38 -4.94 13.59
N GLY A 31 -2.54 -4.00 13.18
CA GLY A 31 -1.13 -3.98 13.53
C GLY A 31 -0.23 -4.84 12.64
N THR A 32 -0.78 -5.55 11.66
CA THR A 32 0.00 -6.23 10.61
C THR A 32 0.57 -5.21 9.62
N VAL A 33 1.85 -5.32 9.31
CA VAL A 33 2.49 -4.50 8.28
C VAL A 33 2.37 -5.21 6.92
N VAL A 34 1.75 -4.55 5.96
CA VAL A 34 1.64 -5.03 4.57
C VAL A 34 2.71 -4.36 3.73
N VAL A 35 3.55 -5.15 3.07
CA VAL A 35 4.49 -4.69 2.02
C VAL A 35 3.88 -5.02 0.67
N THR A 36 3.63 -4.01 -0.14
CA THR A 36 2.84 -4.12 -1.36
C THR A 36 3.71 -4.52 -2.56
N LYS A 37 3.30 -5.57 -3.29
CA LYS A 37 3.90 -6.00 -4.57
C LYS A 37 3.27 -5.32 -5.78
N ASN A 38 1.93 -5.31 -5.82
CA ASN A 38 1.17 -4.68 -6.89
C ASN A 38 0.02 -3.88 -6.29
N ALA A 39 -0.30 -2.77 -6.92
CA ALA A 39 -1.45 -1.98 -6.56
C ALA A 39 -2.56 -2.18 -7.58
N PHE A 40 -3.76 -2.40 -7.09
CA PHE A 40 -4.96 -2.55 -7.91
C PHE A 40 -5.86 -1.34 -7.75
N MET A 41 -6.55 -0.97 -8.81
CA MET A 41 -7.68 -0.07 -8.73
C MET A 41 -8.91 -0.79 -8.16
N PRO A 42 -9.97 -0.07 -7.72
CA PRO A 42 -11.18 -0.71 -7.20
C PRO A 42 -11.91 -1.63 -8.19
N ASN A 43 -11.63 -1.52 -9.48
CA ASN A 43 -12.12 -2.43 -10.53
C ASN A 43 -11.32 -3.74 -10.63
N LEU A 44 -10.35 -3.95 -9.73
CA LEU A 44 -9.45 -5.09 -9.67
C LEU A 44 -8.49 -5.22 -10.85
N GLU A 45 -8.13 -4.11 -11.47
CA GLU A 45 -7.15 -4.05 -12.55
C GLU A 45 -5.87 -3.36 -12.07
N ALA A 46 -4.72 -3.91 -12.48
CA ALA A 46 -3.38 -3.47 -12.04
C ALA A 46 -2.82 -2.38 -12.98
N TYR A 47 -3.58 -1.34 -13.18
CA TYR A 47 -3.14 -0.12 -13.85
C TYR A 47 -3.76 1.12 -13.20
N TYR A 48 -3.15 2.28 -13.44
CA TYR A 48 -3.66 3.58 -13.04
C TYR A 48 -3.91 4.42 -14.29
N THR A 49 -5.15 4.90 -14.43
CA THR A 49 -5.56 5.75 -15.56
C THR A 49 -5.26 7.21 -15.26
N THR A 50 -4.53 7.86 -16.16
CA THR A 50 -4.37 9.31 -16.19
C THR A 50 -4.83 9.85 -17.55
N TYR A 51 -4.94 11.16 -17.64
CA TYR A 51 -5.19 11.83 -18.92
C TYR A 51 -4.10 12.84 -19.20
N GLU A 52 -3.52 12.78 -20.38
CA GLU A 52 -2.68 13.83 -20.93
C GLU A 52 -3.51 14.59 -21.95
N LEU A 53 -3.99 15.76 -21.56
CA LEU A 53 -5.06 16.50 -22.24
C LEU A 53 -6.32 15.62 -22.31
N ASP A 54 -6.74 15.23 -23.50
CA ASP A 54 -7.90 14.36 -23.76
C ASP A 54 -7.53 12.87 -23.97
N GLN A 55 -6.23 12.56 -23.95
CA GLN A 55 -5.76 11.19 -24.20
C GLN A 55 -5.71 10.38 -22.91
N ARG A 56 -6.43 9.27 -22.87
CA ARG A 56 -6.37 8.30 -21.78
C ARG A 56 -5.05 7.54 -21.83
N ILE A 57 -4.38 7.46 -20.67
CA ILE A 57 -3.13 6.72 -20.50
C ILE A 57 -3.28 5.78 -19.32
N ASP A 58 -3.21 4.48 -19.59
CA ASP A 58 -3.19 3.44 -18.57
C ASP A 58 -1.74 3.02 -18.30
N THR A 59 -1.28 3.20 -17.06
CA THR A 59 0.09 2.86 -16.64
C THR A 59 0.04 1.68 -15.68
N PRO A 60 0.83 0.60 -15.90
CA PRO A 60 0.93 -0.52 -14.96
C PRO A 60 1.30 -0.07 -13.55
N THR A 61 0.78 -0.77 -12.55
CA THR A 61 0.92 -0.46 -11.12
C THR A 61 1.63 -1.55 -10.33
N ASN A 62 2.49 -2.35 -10.99
CA ASN A 62 3.46 -3.18 -10.30
C ASN A 62 4.48 -2.32 -9.58
N LEU A 63 4.83 -2.70 -8.36
CA LEU A 63 5.91 -2.09 -7.58
C LEU A 63 7.21 -2.85 -7.79
N ASP A 64 8.33 -2.34 -7.28
CA ASP A 64 9.64 -2.98 -7.45
C ASP A 64 9.78 -4.19 -6.51
N HIS A 65 9.66 -5.40 -7.07
CA HIS A 65 9.74 -6.64 -6.31
C HIS A 65 11.13 -6.86 -5.70
N ALA A 66 12.20 -6.41 -6.37
CA ALA A 66 13.54 -6.54 -5.82
C ALA A 66 13.73 -5.62 -4.59
N LEU A 67 13.12 -4.44 -4.59
CA LEU A 67 13.08 -3.57 -3.41
C LEU A 67 12.28 -4.23 -2.27
N VAL A 68 11.15 -4.86 -2.57
CA VAL A 68 10.38 -5.63 -1.59
C VAL A 68 11.23 -6.73 -0.95
N GLU A 69 11.95 -7.52 -1.75
CA GLU A 69 12.83 -8.58 -1.26
C GLU A 69 13.94 -8.03 -0.36
N ARG A 70 14.59 -6.93 -0.76
CA ARG A 70 15.63 -6.28 0.07
C ARG A 70 15.07 -5.76 1.40
N LEU A 71 13.88 -5.17 1.39
CA LEU A 71 13.19 -4.74 2.61
C LEU A 71 12.94 -5.89 3.57
N LEU A 72 12.45 -7.01 3.07
CA LEU A 72 12.18 -8.19 3.89
C LEU A 72 13.45 -8.83 4.42
N ALA A 73 14.49 -8.94 3.59
CA ALA A 73 15.78 -9.52 3.98
C ALA A 73 16.47 -8.71 5.08
N ALA A 74 16.19 -7.40 5.19
CA ALA A 74 16.73 -6.53 6.21
C ALA A 74 16.01 -6.64 7.57
N GLN A 75 14.89 -7.39 7.66
CA GLN A 75 14.17 -7.50 8.91
C GLN A 75 14.79 -8.54 9.84
N PRO A 76 14.87 -8.24 11.17
CA PRO A 76 15.24 -9.23 12.17
C PRO A 76 14.29 -10.44 12.12
N LYS A 77 14.84 -11.64 12.37
CA LYS A 77 14.04 -12.88 12.40
C LYS A 77 13.03 -12.92 13.53
N ASP A 78 13.29 -12.17 14.60
CA ASP A 78 12.52 -12.07 15.84
C ASP A 78 11.72 -10.76 15.93
N ILE A 79 11.43 -10.14 14.79
CA ILE A 79 10.62 -8.91 14.77
C ILE A 79 9.27 -9.14 15.48
N ALA A 80 8.89 -8.21 16.36
CA ALA A 80 7.81 -8.40 17.32
C ALA A 80 6.37 -8.31 16.73
N PHE A 81 6.23 -8.06 15.44
CA PHE A 81 4.94 -7.89 14.78
C PHE A 81 4.90 -8.59 13.43
N PRO A 82 3.71 -8.97 12.94
CA PRO A 82 3.58 -9.66 11.67
C PRO A 82 3.85 -8.71 10.47
N ILE A 83 4.60 -9.24 9.50
CA ILE A 83 4.79 -8.62 8.19
C ILE A 83 4.25 -9.58 7.15
N VAL A 84 3.37 -9.11 6.28
CA VAL A 84 2.87 -9.87 5.13
C VAL A 84 3.23 -9.15 3.84
N VAL A 85 3.44 -9.93 2.81
CA VAL A 85 3.66 -9.44 1.44
C VAL A 85 2.44 -9.78 0.63
N GLY A 86 1.85 -8.79 -0.01
CA GLY A 86 0.64 -9.01 -0.80
C GLY A 86 0.37 -7.86 -1.75
N ASN A 87 -0.84 -7.81 -2.25
CA ASN A 87 -1.31 -6.75 -3.12
C ASN A 87 -2.21 -5.79 -2.34
N SER A 88 -2.34 -4.55 -2.82
CA SER A 88 -3.19 -3.52 -2.22
C SER A 88 -4.22 -3.01 -3.22
N ILE A 89 -5.38 -2.58 -2.75
CA ILE A 89 -6.30 -1.76 -3.54
C ILE A 89 -6.14 -0.30 -3.15
N ALA A 90 -5.82 0.54 -4.13
CA ALA A 90 -5.85 1.99 -3.99
C ALA A 90 -7.22 2.52 -4.42
N ALA A 91 -8.04 2.89 -3.45
CA ALA A 91 -9.38 3.39 -3.70
C ALA A 91 -9.42 4.92 -3.82
N ASP A 92 -10.23 5.44 -4.72
CA ASP A 92 -10.43 6.88 -4.88
C ASP A 92 -11.35 7.46 -3.79
N ASP A 93 -12.14 6.61 -3.13
CA ASP A 93 -13.06 6.98 -2.08
C ASP A 93 -12.87 6.13 -0.83
N PHE A 94 -12.83 6.78 0.33
CA PHE A 94 -12.61 6.12 1.61
C PHE A 94 -13.77 5.23 2.08
N TYR A 95 -14.98 5.48 1.59
CA TYR A 95 -16.20 4.75 1.98
C TYR A 95 -16.57 3.68 0.95
N LEU A 96 -17.37 4.03 -0.04
CA LEU A 96 -17.91 3.05 -1.00
C LEU A 96 -16.83 2.41 -1.87
N GLY A 97 -15.77 3.18 -2.22
CA GLY A 97 -14.61 2.69 -2.95
C GLY A 97 -13.81 1.62 -2.18
N GLN A 98 -13.93 1.61 -0.85
CA GLN A 98 -13.35 0.59 0.02
C GLN A 98 -14.40 -0.40 0.56
N CYS A 99 -15.55 -0.53 -0.07
CA CYS A 99 -16.65 -1.39 0.36
C CYS A 99 -17.18 -1.08 1.77
N ARG A 100 -17.05 0.18 2.25
CA ARG A 100 -17.65 0.64 3.50
C ARG A 100 -19.07 1.12 3.26
N TYR A 101 -19.97 0.75 4.16
CA TYR A 101 -21.40 1.12 4.07
C TYR A 101 -21.83 2.09 5.17
N ASP A 102 -20.87 2.57 5.96
CA ASP A 102 -21.08 3.52 7.07
C ASP A 102 -20.90 5.00 6.66
N GLY A 103 -20.74 5.26 5.35
CA GLY A 103 -20.68 6.62 4.80
C GLY A 103 -22.07 7.27 4.62
N ALA A 104 -22.07 8.55 4.25
CA ALA A 104 -23.29 9.31 4.01
C ALA A 104 -24.11 8.83 2.79
N MET A 105 -23.47 8.22 1.82
CA MET A 105 -24.14 7.75 0.60
C MET A 105 -24.44 6.25 0.69
N ARG A 106 -25.65 5.88 0.22
CA ARG A 106 -26.02 4.47 0.12
C ARG A 106 -25.24 3.76 -0.97
N ALA A 107 -24.77 2.55 -0.66
CA ALA A 107 -24.23 1.65 -1.67
C ALA A 107 -25.28 1.27 -2.70
N ARG A 108 -24.88 1.23 -3.97
CA ARG A 108 -25.75 0.79 -5.09
C ARG A 108 -25.83 -0.74 -5.18
N LYS A 109 -24.97 -1.44 -4.45
CA LYS A 109 -24.86 -2.90 -4.42
C LYS A 109 -25.14 -3.40 -3.01
N ASP A 110 -25.70 -4.60 -2.93
CA ASP A 110 -26.07 -5.27 -1.69
C ASP A 110 -24.91 -6.04 -1.05
N ALA A 111 -25.19 -6.67 0.07
CA ALA A 111 -24.23 -7.47 0.82
C ALA A 111 -23.71 -8.68 0.02
N ASP A 112 -24.54 -9.29 -0.82
CA ASP A 112 -24.15 -10.43 -1.65
C ASP A 112 -23.12 -10.02 -2.70
N TYR A 113 -23.29 -8.85 -3.29
CA TYR A 113 -22.29 -8.30 -4.21
C TYR A 113 -20.98 -8.00 -3.49
N ARG A 114 -21.04 -7.43 -2.27
CA ARG A 114 -19.86 -7.19 -1.43
C ARG A 114 -19.11 -8.50 -1.14
N ALA A 115 -19.82 -9.56 -0.74
CA ALA A 115 -19.22 -10.86 -0.48
C ALA A 115 -18.51 -11.44 -1.70
N LYS A 116 -19.13 -11.36 -2.88
CA LYS A 116 -18.52 -11.79 -4.15
C LYS A 116 -17.30 -10.96 -4.53
N PHE A 117 -17.32 -9.67 -4.25
CA PHE A 117 -16.17 -8.80 -4.46
C PHE A 117 -14.99 -9.21 -3.56
N PHE A 118 -15.24 -9.43 -2.26
CA PHE A 118 -14.19 -9.88 -1.34
C PHE A 118 -13.62 -11.26 -1.69
N ALA A 119 -14.43 -12.17 -2.25
CA ALA A 119 -13.92 -13.44 -2.77
C ALA A 119 -12.89 -13.22 -3.89
N LYS A 120 -13.17 -12.34 -4.85
CA LYS A 120 -12.22 -11.98 -5.93
C LYS A 120 -10.98 -11.28 -5.39
N VAL A 121 -11.14 -10.41 -4.40
CA VAL A 121 -10.02 -9.73 -3.73
C VAL A 121 -9.07 -10.75 -3.09
N HIS A 122 -9.62 -11.78 -2.47
CA HIS A 122 -8.85 -12.87 -1.88
C HIS A 122 -8.10 -13.70 -2.94
N GLU A 123 -8.75 -14.02 -4.08
CA GLU A 123 -8.12 -14.74 -5.20
C GLU A 123 -6.91 -13.99 -5.80
N LEU A 124 -6.87 -12.67 -5.63
CA LEU A 124 -5.78 -11.81 -6.10
C LEU A 124 -4.71 -11.51 -5.03
N ASP A 125 -4.70 -12.23 -3.91
CA ASP A 125 -3.80 -11.99 -2.77
C ASP A 125 -3.79 -10.53 -2.28
N ILE A 126 -4.93 -9.86 -2.35
CA ILE A 126 -5.07 -8.48 -1.90
C ILE A 126 -5.29 -8.48 -0.39
N CYS A 127 -4.38 -7.84 0.34
CA CYS A 127 -4.31 -7.85 1.80
C CYS A 127 -4.86 -6.58 2.46
N ASN A 128 -5.00 -5.48 1.72
CA ASN A 128 -5.48 -4.22 2.29
C ASN A 128 -6.08 -3.25 1.28
N PHE A 129 -6.84 -2.29 1.82
CA PHE A 129 -7.26 -1.06 1.15
C PHE A 129 -6.45 0.13 1.65
N GLU A 130 -6.03 0.96 0.74
CA GLU A 130 -5.47 2.28 0.95
C GLU A 130 -5.82 3.22 -0.23
N MET A 131 -5.13 4.31 -0.47
CA MET A 131 -5.63 5.32 -1.41
C MET A 131 -4.56 5.89 -2.35
N GLU A 132 -3.30 5.45 -2.29
CA GLU A 132 -2.21 6.12 -3.03
C GLU A 132 -1.28 5.18 -3.79
N SER A 133 -1.28 3.89 -3.53
CA SER A 133 -0.28 2.95 -4.08
C SER A 133 -0.33 2.86 -5.61
N SER A 134 -1.52 2.90 -6.22
CA SER A 134 -1.63 2.83 -7.68
C SER A 134 -1.06 4.07 -8.36
N ALA A 135 -1.33 5.27 -7.82
CA ALA A 135 -0.78 6.51 -8.35
C ALA A 135 0.74 6.60 -8.16
N LEU A 136 1.25 6.16 -6.99
CA LEU A 136 2.68 6.06 -6.71
C LEU A 136 3.37 5.10 -7.69
N ALA A 137 2.85 3.89 -7.84
CA ALA A 137 3.40 2.86 -8.72
C ALA A 137 3.45 3.35 -10.18
N ALA A 138 2.34 3.88 -10.70
CA ALA A 138 2.27 4.40 -12.05
C ALA A 138 3.27 5.53 -12.29
N PHE A 139 3.38 6.49 -11.35
CA PHE A 139 4.37 7.56 -11.43
C PHE A 139 5.80 7.02 -11.46
N CYS A 140 6.13 6.12 -10.53
CA CYS A 140 7.48 5.58 -10.39
C CYS A 140 7.86 4.70 -11.58
N ASN A 141 6.93 3.90 -12.12
CA ASN A 141 7.15 3.11 -13.34
C ASN A 141 7.47 4.00 -14.55
N ARG A 142 6.72 5.09 -14.74
CA ARG A 142 7.02 6.07 -15.82
C ARG A 142 8.34 6.78 -15.59
N ALA A 143 8.69 7.11 -14.36
CA ALA A 143 9.94 7.76 -14.00
C ALA A 143 11.14 6.79 -13.91
N LYS A 144 10.91 5.47 -14.01
CA LYS A 144 11.91 4.41 -13.85
C LYS A 144 12.60 4.48 -12.47
N ILE A 145 11.83 4.77 -11.43
CA ILE A 145 12.29 4.85 -10.04
C ILE A 145 11.80 3.61 -9.31
N PRO A 146 12.68 2.80 -8.68
CA PRO A 146 12.25 1.71 -7.82
C PRO A 146 11.36 2.22 -6.69
N ALA A 147 10.20 1.60 -6.49
CA ALA A 147 9.27 2.02 -5.46
C ALA A 147 8.51 0.85 -4.84
N THR A 148 8.16 1.00 -3.58
CA THR A 148 7.18 0.15 -2.90
C THR A 148 6.37 0.94 -1.90
N MET A 149 5.35 0.30 -1.35
CA MET A 149 4.51 0.84 -0.29
C MET A 149 4.48 -0.12 0.89
N ILE A 150 4.54 0.44 2.09
CA ILE A 150 4.40 -0.25 3.36
C ILE A 150 3.25 0.41 4.12
N ALA A 151 2.27 -0.37 4.52
CA ALA A 151 1.14 0.15 5.29
C ALA A 151 0.79 -0.79 6.46
N VAL A 152 0.66 -0.24 7.66
CA VAL A 152 0.12 -0.99 8.79
C VAL A 152 -1.41 -1.03 8.69
N THR A 153 -2.00 -2.15 9.02
CA THR A 153 -3.45 -2.32 9.08
C THR A 153 -4.00 -1.81 10.40
N LEU A 154 -5.08 -1.04 10.36
CA LEU A 154 -5.74 -0.50 11.55
C LEU A 154 -7.04 -1.23 11.91
N VAL A 155 -7.57 -2.01 10.99
CA VAL A 155 -8.82 -2.75 11.10
C VAL A 155 -8.78 -3.98 10.20
N ASN A 156 -9.40 -5.09 10.64
CA ASN A 156 -9.69 -6.22 9.75
C ASN A 156 -11.09 -6.03 9.14
N ARG A 157 -11.14 -5.76 7.84
CA ARG A 157 -12.37 -5.42 7.10
C ARG A 157 -13.36 -6.58 7.01
N PHE A 158 -12.95 -7.81 7.31
CA PHE A 158 -13.88 -8.93 7.46
C PHE A 158 -14.64 -8.89 8.78
N GLU A 159 -14.12 -8.20 9.81
CA GLU A 159 -14.75 -8.06 11.12
C GLU A 159 -15.56 -6.77 11.28
N GLY A 160 -15.52 -5.91 10.28
CA GLY A 160 -16.25 -4.65 10.25
C GLY A 160 -15.41 -3.46 9.81
N ASP A 161 -16.03 -2.28 9.87
CA ASP A 161 -15.45 -1.06 9.30
C ASP A 161 -14.91 -0.09 10.38
N GLN A 162 -15.14 -0.42 11.67
CA GLN A 162 -14.77 0.45 12.80
C GLN A 162 -13.47 -0.01 13.45
N ILE A 163 -12.58 0.96 13.72
CA ILE A 163 -11.34 0.73 14.47
C ILE A 163 -11.69 0.50 15.93
N LYS A 164 -11.24 -0.63 16.50
CA LYS A 164 -11.47 -1.00 17.90
C LYS A 164 -10.23 -0.83 18.77
N SER A 165 -9.07 -0.59 18.17
CA SER A 165 -7.80 -0.40 18.88
C SER A 165 -7.77 0.90 19.67
N SER A 166 -7.07 0.92 20.81
CA SER A 166 -6.86 2.14 21.61
C SER A 166 -5.95 3.14 20.89
N ALA A 167 -5.96 4.40 21.36
CA ALA A 167 -5.07 5.42 20.79
C ALA A 167 -3.59 5.03 20.91
N GLU A 168 -3.18 4.43 22.03
CA GLU A 168 -1.82 3.95 22.26
C GLU A 168 -1.44 2.84 21.29
N GLN A 169 -2.34 1.87 21.04
CA GLN A 169 -2.14 0.82 20.06
C GLN A 169 -2.00 1.37 18.65
N LEU A 170 -2.78 2.38 18.28
CA LEU A 170 -2.69 3.00 16.95
C LEU A 170 -1.37 3.74 16.73
N VAL A 171 -0.83 4.38 17.76
CA VAL A 171 0.51 4.98 17.73
C VAL A 171 1.55 3.89 17.52
N GLU A 172 1.53 2.84 18.33
CA GLU A 172 2.46 1.71 18.23
C GLU A 172 2.37 1.01 16.86
N PHE A 173 1.16 0.81 16.32
CA PHE A 173 0.99 0.26 14.97
C PHE A 173 1.64 1.13 13.89
N SER A 174 1.48 2.45 14.00
CA SER A 174 2.09 3.38 13.04
C SER A 174 3.62 3.34 13.05
N GLU A 175 4.23 3.07 14.21
CA GLU A 175 5.68 2.93 14.36
C GLU A 175 6.22 1.66 13.68
N ARG A 176 5.42 0.58 13.59
CA ARG A 176 5.82 -0.69 12.96
C ARG A 176 6.26 -0.52 11.51
N SER A 177 5.47 0.21 10.72
CA SER A 177 5.83 0.48 9.32
C SER A 177 7.11 1.30 9.19
N GLN A 178 7.33 2.24 10.10
CA GLN A 178 8.56 3.03 10.15
C GLN A 178 9.76 2.16 10.53
N GLN A 179 9.59 1.25 11.51
CA GLN A 179 10.64 0.32 11.93
C GLN A 179 11.13 -0.56 10.78
N VAL A 180 10.22 -1.04 9.91
CA VAL A 180 10.58 -1.82 8.71
C VAL A 180 11.52 -1.02 7.80
N VAL A 181 11.25 0.25 7.58
CA VAL A 181 12.10 1.13 6.76
C VAL A 181 13.41 1.44 7.45
N ILE A 182 13.40 1.69 8.76
CA ILE A 182 14.62 1.96 9.54
C ILE A 182 15.57 0.76 9.46
N ASN A 183 15.08 -0.46 9.67
CA ASN A 183 15.89 -1.68 9.55
C ASN A 183 16.53 -1.79 8.15
N TYR A 184 15.78 -1.51 7.10
CA TYR A 184 16.28 -1.50 5.74
C TYR A 184 17.37 -0.45 5.53
N LEU A 185 17.19 0.78 6.02
CA LEU A 185 18.18 1.84 5.90
C LEU A 185 19.47 1.53 6.69
N LEU A 186 19.36 0.92 7.86
CA LEU A 186 20.51 0.50 8.65
C LEU A 186 21.29 -0.61 7.93
N SER A 187 20.62 -1.61 7.38
CA SER A 187 21.28 -2.69 6.62
C SER A 187 22.08 -2.17 5.42
N ARG A 188 21.67 -1.07 4.81
CA ARG A 188 22.40 -0.43 3.69
C ARG A 188 23.69 0.26 4.12
N LYS A 189 23.74 0.82 5.34
CA LYS A 189 24.96 1.44 5.88
C LYS A 189 26.06 0.42 6.10
N ASP A 190 25.73 -0.79 6.55
CA ASP A 190 26.69 -1.86 6.80
C ASP A 190 27.31 -2.40 5.49
N LEU A 191 26.65 -2.22 4.36
CA LEU A 191 27.18 -2.58 3.03
C LEU A 191 28.05 -1.49 2.40
N SER A 192 28.10 -0.28 2.99
CA SER A 192 28.83 0.89 2.46
C SER A 192 30.17 1.11 3.17
N ASN A 193 30.52 0.27 4.16
CA ASN A 193 31.78 0.22 4.87
C ASN A 193 32.56 -1.04 4.48
#